data_b27276712d7fe57a92979e00f82bad9d
#
_entry.id   b27276712d7fe57a92979e00f82bad9d
#
_cell.length_a   1.000
_cell.length_b   1.000
_cell.length_c   1.000
_cell.angle_alpha   90.00
_cell.angle_beta   90.00
_cell.angle_gamma   90.00
#
_symmetry.space_group_name_H-M   'P 1'
#
loop_
_entity.id
_entity.type
_entity.pdbx_description
1 polymer ?
#
loop_
_entity_poly.entity_id
_entity_poly.type
_entity_poly.pdbx_seq_one_letter_code
_entity_poly.pdbx_strand_id
1 'polypeptide(L)'
;MAKRLNVRHVTSVGLFLLPLLLVTGQAMAHPILDRAEPRVGNTVATAPQQVTLWFTQKLEAAFSTVTVTNAAGQRVDTGKARVSGNQMSVSLRSGGAGTYHVSWRILSVDAHKTEGSFTFQVSQ
;
A
#
# COMPACT_ATOMS: atom_id res chain seq x y z
N MET A 1 -78.82 -35.05 2.34
CA MET A 1 -77.56 -35.29 1.63
C MET A 1 -76.64 -34.14 1.94
N ALA A 2 -75.65 -34.32 2.75
CA ALA A 2 -74.66 -33.28 3.05
C ALA A 2 -73.56 -33.31 2.00
N LYS A 3 -73.44 -32.23 1.23
CA LYS A 3 -72.32 -32.03 0.34
C LYS A 3 -71.13 -31.58 1.17
N ARG A 4 -70.11 -32.41 1.25
CA ARG A 4 -68.83 -32.04 1.86
C ARG A 4 -68.11 -31.08 0.89
N LEU A 5 -67.98 -29.82 1.31
CA LEU A 5 -67.07 -28.88 0.67
C LEU A 5 -65.64 -29.25 1.06
N ASN A 6 -64.94 -29.81 0.09
CA ASN A 6 -63.48 -29.97 0.23
C ASN A 6 -62.83 -28.58 0.05
N VAL A 7 -62.57 -27.92 1.14
CA VAL A 7 -61.71 -26.75 1.13
C VAL A 7 -60.27 -27.25 0.95
N ARG A 8 -59.78 -27.21 -0.27
CA ARG A 8 -58.36 -27.37 -0.52
C ARG A 8 -57.68 -26.13 -0.04
N HIS A 9 -57.02 -26.22 1.10
CA HIS A 9 -56.10 -25.20 1.53
C HIS A 9 -54.94 -25.22 0.57
N VAL A 10 -54.93 -24.28 -0.34
CA VAL A 10 -53.72 -23.96 -1.14
C VAL A 10 -52.84 -23.16 -0.20
N THR A 11 -51.90 -23.82 0.45
CA THR A 11 -50.80 -23.12 1.11
C THR A 11 -49.92 -22.52 0.03
N SER A 12 -50.20 -21.28 -0.24
CA SER A 12 -49.28 -20.45 -1.05
C SER A 12 -47.99 -20.29 -0.22
N VAL A 13 -47.00 -21.11 -0.52
CA VAL A 13 -45.64 -20.86 -0.02
C VAL A 13 -45.13 -19.66 -0.80
N GLY A 14 -45.29 -18.49 -0.23
CA GLY A 14 -44.66 -17.27 -0.74
C GLY A 14 -43.16 -17.46 -0.62
N LEU A 15 -42.50 -17.66 -1.75
CA LEU A 15 -41.05 -17.62 -1.82
C LEU A 15 -40.67 -16.16 -1.64
N PHE A 16 -40.32 -15.79 -0.40
CA PHE A 16 -39.67 -14.50 -0.14
C PHE A 16 -38.25 -14.58 -0.67
N LEU A 17 -38.05 -14.12 -1.90
CA LEU A 17 -36.74 -13.74 -2.40
C LEU A 17 -36.33 -12.50 -1.61
N LEU A 18 -35.53 -12.69 -0.56
CA LEU A 18 -34.76 -11.60 0.03
C LEU A 18 -33.84 -11.07 -1.08
N PRO A 19 -33.93 -9.78 -1.44
CA PRO A 19 -32.92 -9.21 -2.30
C PRO A 19 -31.60 -9.33 -1.53
N LEU A 20 -30.68 -10.10 -2.07
CA LEU A 20 -29.30 -10.11 -1.62
C LEU A 20 -28.77 -8.70 -1.93
N LEU A 21 -28.79 -7.82 -0.95
CA LEU A 21 -28.08 -6.55 -1.02
C LEU A 21 -26.59 -6.91 -1.12
N LEU A 22 -26.12 -7.00 -2.35
CA LEU A 22 -24.69 -6.89 -2.63
C LEU A 22 -24.29 -5.49 -2.20
N VAL A 23 -23.89 -5.37 -0.93
CA VAL A 23 -23.08 -4.23 -0.52
C VAL A 23 -21.74 -4.44 -1.21
N THR A 24 -21.62 -3.88 -2.42
CA THR A 24 -20.31 -3.65 -3.00
C THR A 24 -19.64 -2.60 -2.14
N GLY A 25 -19.06 -3.05 -1.01
CA GLY A 25 -18.10 -2.24 -0.30
C GLY A 25 -17.01 -1.93 -1.31
N GLN A 26 -16.87 -0.66 -1.69
CA GLN A 26 -15.69 -0.25 -2.39
C GLN A 26 -14.53 -0.59 -1.47
N ALA A 27 -13.78 -1.64 -1.84
CA ALA A 27 -12.52 -1.92 -1.21
C ALA A 27 -11.66 -0.69 -1.46
N MET A 28 -11.55 0.19 -0.44
CA MET A 28 -10.64 1.32 -0.48
C MET A 28 -9.25 0.73 -0.46
N ALA A 29 -8.60 0.73 -1.64
CA ALA A 29 -7.25 0.22 -1.77
C ALA A 29 -6.33 1.12 -0.95
N HIS A 30 -5.70 0.56 0.08
CA HIS A 30 -4.63 1.25 0.79
C HIS A 30 -3.47 1.49 -0.17
N PRO A 31 -2.82 2.68 -0.14
CA PRO A 31 -1.64 2.94 -0.95
C PRO A 31 -0.54 1.96 -0.55
N ILE A 32 -0.02 1.24 -1.53
CA ILE A 32 1.08 0.29 -1.34
C ILE A 32 2.26 0.69 -2.20
N LEU A 33 3.45 0.25 -1.79
CA LEU A 33 4.65 0.40 -2.59
C LEU A 33 4.53 -0.49 -3.83
N ASP A 34 4.55 0.13 -5.01
CA ASP A 34 4.47 -0.55 -6.29
C ASP A 34 5.86 -0.99 -6.77
N ARG A 35 6.83 -0.11 -6.70
CA ARG A 35 8.22 -0.42 -7.01
C ARG A 35 9.17 0.58 -6.33
N ALA A 36 10.43 0.19 -6.26
CA ALA A 36 11.51 1.02 -5.74
C ALA A 36 12.74 0.94 -6.63
N GLU A 37 13.58 1.97 -6.54
CA GLU A 37 14.91 2.01 -7.15
C GLU A 37 15.91 2.54 -6.11
N PRO A 38 16.88 1.74 -5.64
CA PRO A 38 17.10 0.31 -5.98
C PRO A 38 15.92 -0.58 -5.63
N ARG A 39 15.77 -1.68 -6.37
CA ARG A 39 14.67 -2.63 -6.16
C ARG A 39 14.74 -3.28 -4.78
N VAL A 40 13.59 -3.59 -4.22
CA VAL A 40 13.47 -4.34 -2.96
C VAL A 40 14.29 -5.62 -3.03
N GLY A 41 15.20 -5.80 -2.06
CA GLY A 41 16.05 -6.98 -1.94
C GLY A 41 17.18 -7.08 -2.96
N ASN A 42 17.35 -6.08 -3.81
CA ASN A 42 18.38 -6.11 -4.86
C ASN A 42 19.77 -5.77 -4.30
N THR A 43 20.81 -6.21 -5.01
CA THR A 43 22.19 -5.82 -4.76
C THR A 43 22.66 -4.91 -5.88
N VAL A 44 23.20 -3.76 -5.51
CA VAL A 44 23.83 -2.80 -6.43
C VAL A 44 25.34 -2.74 -6.17
N ALA A 45 26.12 -2.45 -7.20
CA ALA A 45 27.57 -2.45 -7.10
C ALA A 45 28.11 -1.31 -6.23
N THR A 46 27.51 -0.13 -6.35
CA THR A 46 27.89 1.09 -5.61
C THR A 46 26.68 1.72 -4.96
N ALA A 47 26.91 2.47 -3.87
CA ALA A 47 25.84 3.20 -3.19
C ALA A 47 25.15 4.16 -4.15
N PRO A 48 23.80 4.10 -4.29
CA PRO A 48 23.07 5.01 -5.15
C PRO A 48 23.08 6.43 -4.59
N GLN A 49 22.91 7.40 -5.47
CA GLN A 49 22.81 8.81 -5.06
C GLN A 49 21.46 9.17 -4.49
N GLN A 50 20.43 8.36 -4.79
CA GLN A 50 19.08 8.54 -4.29
C GLN A 50 18.33 7.21 -4.23
N VAL A 51 17.30 7.20 -3.41
CA VAL A 51 16.29 6.15 -3.38
C VAL A 51 15.00 6.73 -3.89
N THR A 52 14.32 6.01 -4.78
CA THR A 52 13.03 6.42 -5.35
C THR A 52 12.00 5.32 -5.09
N LEU A 53 10.83 5.72 -4.64
CA LEU A 53 9.70 4.86 -4.36
C LEU A 53 8.50 5.31 -5.20
N TRP A 54 7.79 4.34 -5.78
CA TRP A 54 6.53 4.57 -6.50
C TRP A 54 5.42 3.82 -5.78
N PHE A 55 4.36 4.55 -5.49
CA PHE A 55 3.20 4.01 -4.81
C PHE A 55 2.01 3.88 -5.76
N THR A 56 1.00 3.15 -5.35
CA THR A 56 -0.20 2.92 -6.15
C THR A 56 -1.14 4.12 -6.18
N GLN A 57 -0.90 5.13 -5.34
CA GLN A 57 -1.73 6.33 -5.23
C GLN A 57 -0.87 7.59 -5.12
N LYS A 58 -1.45 8.73 -5.46
CA LYS A 58 -0.83 10.04 -5.28
C LYS A 58 -0.63 10.35 -3.80
N LEU A 59 0.49 10.97 -3.50
CA LEU A 59 0.93 11.25 -2.13
C LEU A 59 0.73 12.72 -1.75
N GLU A 60 0.45 12.92 -0.46
CA GLU A 60 0.53 14.24 0.19
C GLU A 60 1.97 14.50 0.63
N ALA A 61 2.64 15.44 -0.03
CA ALA A 61 4.05 15.73 0.22
C ALA A 61 4.35 16.12 1.67
N ALA A 62 3.47 16.91 2.28
CA ALA A 62 3.67 17.40 3.65
C ALA A 62 3.61 16.28 4.72
N PHE A 63 3.03 15.13 4.39
CA PHE A 63 2.78 14.04 5.33
C PHE A 63 3.41 12.72 4.90
N SER A 64 4.31 12.77 3.93
CA SER A 64 4.98 11.58 3.40
C SER A 64 6.47 11.69 3.62
N THR A 65 7.07 10.69 4.24
CA THR A 65 8.48 10.67 4.60
C THR A 65 9.13 9.35 4.24
N VAL A 66 10.42 9.39 3.97
CA VAL A 66 11.27 8.24 3.76
C VAL A 66 12.59 8.45 4.49
N THR A 67 13.06 7.42 5.17
CA THR A 67 14.36 7.39 5.84
C THR A 67 15.18 6.23 5.32
N VAL A 68 16.48 6.44 5.20
CA VAL A 68 17.43 5.39 4.80
C VAL A 68 18.55 5.33 5.82
N THR A 69 18.80 4.13 6.33
CA THR A 69 19.91 3.84 7.24
C THR A 69 20.87 2.84 6.62
N ASN A 70 22.14 2.91 6.98
CA ASN A 70 23.15 1.93 6.60
C ASN A 70 23.16 0.71 7.56
N ALA A 71 24.07 -0.22 7.34
CA ALA A 71 24.21 -1.43 8.16
C ALA A 71 24.52 -1.13 9.63
N ALA A 72 25.16 0.00 9.93
CA ALA A 72 25.45 0.45 11.30
C ALA A 72 24.26 1.17 11.96
N GLY A 73 23.12 1.29 11.26
CA GLY A 73 21.95 2.01 11.76
C GLY A 73 22.06 3.54 11.66
N GLN A 74 23.08 4.02 10.98
CA GLN A 74 23.26 5.46 10.78
C GLN A 74 22.39 5.95 9.63
N ARG A 75 21.78 7.12 9.82
CA ARG A 75 20.98 7.76 8.81
C ARG A 75 21.86 8.29 7.68
N VAL A 76 21.56 7.91 6.46
CA VAL A 76 22.33 8.30 5.26
C VAL A 76 21.53 9.12 4.26
N ASP A 77 20.23 9.28 4.47
CA ASP A 77 19.43 10.19 3.66
C ASP A 77 19.67 11.67 4.07
N THR A 78 19.36 12.59 3.18
CA THR A 78 19.50 14.02 3.44
C THR A 78 18.34 14.62 4.23
N GLY A 79 17.32 13.84 4.56
CA GLY A 79 16.17 14.25 5.33
C GLY A 79 15.06 14.95 4.56
N LYS A 80 15.29 15.32 3.29
CA LYS A 80 14.30 16.00 2.45
C LYS A 80 13.82 15.09 1.33
N ALA A 81 12.64 14.52 1.50
CA ALA A 81 11.97 13.80 0.43
C ALA A 81 11.35 14.78 -0.58
N ARG A 82 11.42 14.42 -1.84
CA ARG A 82 10.71 15.08 -2.93
C ARG A 82 9.55 14.19 -3.35
N VAL A 83 8.37 14.78 -3.43
CA VAL A 83 7.15 14.08 -3.84
C VAL A 83 6.63 14.68 -5.14
N SER A 84 6.35 13.83 -6.11
CA SER A 84 5.73 14.19 -7.38
C SER A 84 4.71 13.11 -7.75
N GLY A 85 3.41 13.43 -7.62
CA GLY A 85 2.35 12.46 -7.85
C GLY A 85 2.44 11.28 -6.89
N ASN A 86 2.60 10.08 -7.43
CA ASN A 86 2.77 8.85 -6.67
C ASN A 86 4.23 8.49 -6.37
N GLN A 87 5.16 9.37 -6.70
CA GLN A 87 6.60 9.14 -6.58
C GLN A 87 7.17 9.94 -5.42
N MET A 88 8.02 9.29 -4.63
CA MET A 88 8.79 9.92 -3.57
C MET A 88 10.26 9.52 -3.69
N SER A 89 11.16 10.49 -3.60
CA SER A 89 12.60 10.26 -3.67
C SER A 89 13.34 11.01 -2.58
N VAL A 90 14.45 10.47 -2.16
CA VAL A 90 15.36 11.10 -1.20
C VAL A 90 16.80 10.90 -1.65
N SER A 91 17.59 11.97 -1.54
CA SER A 91 19.02 11.90 -1.83
C SER A 91 19.77 11.22 -0.70
N LEU A 92 20.79 10.46 -1.04
CA LEU A 92 21.67 9.81 -0.10
C LEU A 92 23.00 10.53 -0.03
N ARG A 93 23.57 10.54 1.17
CA ARG A 93 24.99 10.88 1.37
C ARG A 93 25.81 9.70 0.85
N SER A 94 27.09 9.95 0.53
CA SER A 94 28.00 8.87 0.14
C SER A 94 28.02 7.78 1.23
N GLY A 95 27.91 6.54 0.80
CA GLY A 95 27.87 5.40 1.68
C GLY A 95 28.76 4.26 1.17
N GLY A 96 29.07 3.34 2.05
CA GLY A 96 29.87 2.16 1.78
C GLY A 96 29.04 0.93 1.47
N ALA A 97 29.73 -0.20 1.42
CA ALA A 97 29.11 -1.51 1.26
C ALA A 97 28.25 -1.88 2.47
N GLY A 98 27.30 -2.75 2.25
CA GLY A 98 26.47 -3.34 3.30
C GLY A 98 24.99 -3.26 2.99
N THR A 99 24.18 -3.62 3.96
CA THR A 99 22.71 -3.61 3.86
C THR A 99 22.18 -2.23 4.23
N TYR A 100 21.35 -1.68 3.34
CA TYR A 100 20.65 -0.44 3.54
C TYR A 100 19.19 -0.73 3.87
N HIS A 101 18.65 -0.03 4.86
CA HIS A 101 17.26 -0.14 5.29
C HIS A 101 16.49 1.11 4.87
N VAL A 102 15.44 0.93 4.12
CA VAL A 102 14.53 1.99 3.70
C VAL A 102 13.23 1.85 4.46
N SER A 103 12.83 2.90 5.17
CA SER A 103 11.56 2.96 5.89
C SER A 103 10.76 4.15 5.40
N TRP A 104 9.46 3.95 5.18
CA TRP A 104 8.60 5.00 4.66
C TRP A 104 7.28 5.07 5.41
N ARG A 105 6.74 6.27 5.48
CA ARG A 105 5.39 6.57 5.94
C ARG A 105 4.78 7.53 4.96
N ILE A 106 3.60 7.21 4.48
CA ILE A 106 2.92 8.03 3.48
C ILE A 106 1.48 8.29 3.86
N LEU A 107 0.99 9.43 3.42
CA LEU A 107 -0.43 9.76 3.36
C LEU A 107 -0.79 9.95 1.89
N SER A 108 -1.78 9.21 1.42
CA SER A 108 -2.32 9.42 0.08
C SER A 108 -3.29 10.61 0.05
N VAL A 109 -3.54 11.16 -1.14
CA VAL A 109 -4.45 12.30 -1.31
C VAL A 109 -5.89 12.01 -0.91
N ASP A 110 -6.28 10.72 -0.85
CA ASP A 110 -7.57 10.26 -0.35
C ASP A 110 -7.57 9.93 1.16
N ALA A 111 -6.56 10.42 1.89
CA ALA A 111 -6.41 10.35 3.34
C ALA A 111 -6.16 8.95 3.93
N HIS A 112 -5.53 8.05 3.18
CA HIS A 112 -5.07 6.75 3.69
C HIS A 112 -3.59 6.81 4.09
N LYS A 113 -3.30 6.37 5.30
CA LYS A 113 -1.94 6.25 5.82
C LYS A 113 -1.46 4.82 5.69
N THR A 114 -0.26 4.65 5.16
CA THR A 114 0.47 3.38 5.20
C THR A 114 1.93 3.59 5.53
N GLU A 115 2.56 2.55 6.03
CA GLU A 115 4.00 2.54 6.33
C GLU A 115 4.58 1.18 5.95
N GLY A 116 5.86 1.15 5.69
CA GLY A 116 6.56 -0.08 5.37
C GLY A 116 8.05 0.12 5.34
N SER A 117 8.75 -0.96 5.05
CA SER A 117 10.20 -0.96 4.95
C SER A 117 10.69 -2.05 4.00
N PHE A 118 11.87 -1.84 3.46
CA PHE A 118 12.58 -2.85 2.69
C PHE A 118 14.09 -2.63 2.80
N THR A 119 14.83 -3.58 2.29
CA THR A 119 16.30 -3.50 2.24
C THR A 119 16.79 -3.64 0.81
N PHE A 120 17.96 -3.07 0.56
CA PHE A 120 18.81 -3.38 -0.59
C PHE A 120 20.26 -3.47 -0.12
N GLN A 121 21.11 -4.04 -0.93
CA GLN A 121 22.52 -4.22 -0.58
C GLN A 121 23.42 -3.47 -1.56
N VAL A 122 24.53 -2.98 -1.01
CA VAL A 122 25.62 -2.37 -1.77
C VAL A 122 26.86 -3.24 -1.58
N SER A 123 27.44 -3.69 -2.70
CA SER A 123 28.58 -4.62 -2.65
C SER A 123 29.94 -3.91 -2.53
N GLN A 124 30.00 -2.62 -2.81
CA GLN A 124 31.23 -1.83 -2.69
C GLN A 124 31.00 -0.50 -1.97
#